data_9743fca3cc66b9234808918bcf960d1f
#
_entry.id   9743fca3cc66b9234808918bcf960d1f
#
_cell.length_a   1.000
_cell.length_b   1.000
_cell.length_c   1.000
_cell.angle_alpha   90.00
_cell.angle_beta   90.00
_cell.angle_gamma   90.00
#
_symmetry.space_group_name_H-M   'P 1'
#
loop_
_entity.id
_entity.type
_entity.pdbx_description
1 polymer ?
#
loop_
_entity_poly.entity_id
_entity_poly.type
_entity_poly.pdbx_seq_one_letter_code
_entity_poly.pdbx_strand_id
1 'polypeptide(L)'
;VNMPPGQAHKFHRHPAMEEIIYVISGTAEQWVDQTKQILGPGESAHIPTNRVHGTYNAGDTELVFLAILSPAIFEGPALVDVSEDAPWSTLRDE
;
A
#
# COMPACT_ATOMS: atom_id res chain seq x y z
N VAL A 1 -1.14 -4.91 10.39
CA VAL A 1 -1.70 -5.72 9.29
C VAL A 1 -0.91 -6.99 9.15
N ASN A 2 -1.61 -8.11 9.09
CA ASN A 2 -1.05 -9.41 8.79
C ASN A 2 -1.59 -9.83 7.43
N MET A 3 -0.69 -10.00 6.46
CA MET A 3 -1.09 -10.23 5.07
C MET A 3 -0.47 -11.54 4.59
N PRO A 4 -1.28 -12.60 4.41
CA PRO A 4 -0.79 -13.87 3.86
C PRO A 4 -0.24 -13.72 2.44
N PRO A 5 0.58 -14.69 1.98
CA PRO A 5 1.06 -14.68 0.60
C PRO A 5 -0.08 -14.59 -0.42
N GLY A 6 0.12 -13.80 -1.46
CA GLY A 6 -0.86 -13.60 -2.53
C GLY A 6 -1.94 -12.57 -2.22
N GLN A 7 -2.01 -12.07 -1.00
CA GLN A 7 -2.98 -11.05 -0.63
C GLN A 7 -2.40 -9.64 -0.77
N ALA A 8 -3.29 -8.65 -0.76
CA ALA A 8 -2.91 -7.28 -1.02
C ALA A 8 -3.92 -6.27 -0.51
N HIS A 9 -3.42 -5.09 -0.19
CA HIS A 9 -4.18 -3.85 -0.24
C HIS A 9 -3.96 -3.27 -1.64
N LYS A 10 -4.90 -3.51 -2.54
CA LYS A 10 -4.76 -3.14 -3.95
C LYS A 10 -4.72 -1.62 -4.12
N PHE A 11 -4.31 -1.17 -5.30
CA PHE A 11 -4.16 0.26 -5.58
C PHE A 11 -5.37 1.08 -5.16
N HIS A 12 -5.14 2.07 -4.31
CA HIS A 12 -6.15 2.96 -3.77
C HIS A 12 -5.50 4.28 -3.36
N ARG A 13 -6.31 5.24 -2.95
CA ARG A 13 -5.83 6.52 -2.40
C ARG A 13 -6.66 6.92 -1.19
N HIS A 14 -6.06 7.68 -0.30
CA HIS A 14 -6.73 8.29 0.84
C HIS A 14 -6.82 9.79 0.57
N PRO A 15 -7.99 10.33 0.20
CA PRO A 15 -8.09 11.72 -0.27
C PRO A 15 -7.62 12.79 0.71
N ALA A 16 -7.73 12.54 2.01
CA ALA A 16 -7.44 13.53 3.03
C ALA A 16 -6.37 13.09 4.04
N MET A 17 -5.68 11.99 3.79
CA MET A 17 -4.69 11.44 4.73
C MET A 17 -3.39 11.08 4.02
N GLU A 18 -2.28 11.30 4.70
CA GLU A 18 -1.01 10.68 4.34
C GLU A 18 -0.86 9.37 5.09
N GLU A 19 0.04 8.51 4.62
CA GLU A 19 0.25 7.20 5.22
C GLU A 19 1.74 6.88 5.28
N ILE A 20 2.13 6.14 6.33
CA ILE A 20 3.44 5.51 6.43
C ILE A 20 3.21 4.01 6.53
N ILE A 21 3.86 3.25 5.65
CA ILE A 21 3.92 1.80 5.72
C ILE A 21 5.28 1.43 6.32
N TYR A 22 5.26 0.69 7.43
CA TYR A 22 6.48 0.24 8.10
C TYR A 22 6.45 -1.28 8.22
N VAL A 23 7.40 -1.97 7.58
CA VAL A 23 7.44 -3.44 7.56
C VAL A 23 8.08 -3.96 8.84
N ILE A 24 7.37 -4.88 9.51
CA ILE A 24 7.83 -5.56 10.72
C ILE A 24 8.51 -6.88 10.34
N SER A 25 7.87 -7.69 9.50
CA SER A 25 8.42 -8.95 9.03
C SER A 25 7.87 -9.29 7.65
N GLY A 26 8.59 -10.15 6.94
CA GLY A 26 8.26 -10.49 5.56
C GLY A 26 8.76 -9.43 4.58
N THR A 27 8.23 -9.46 3.39
CA THR A 27 8.66 -8.56 2.29
C THR A 27 7.44 -7.96 1.62
N ALA A 28 7.43 -6.65 1.49
CA ALA A 28 6.34 -5.93 0.83
C ALA A 28 6.76 -5.47 -0.57
N GLU A 29 5.91 -5.73 -1.54
CA GLU A 29 5.97 -5.06 -2.84
C GLU A 29 5.12 -3.81 -2.69
N GLN A 30 5.79 -2.66 -2.47
CA GLN A 30 5.12 -1.39 -2.19
C GLN A 30 5.17 -0.48 -3.39
N TRP A 31 4.00 -0.02 -3.79
CA TRP A 31 3.86 0.96 -4.88
C TRP A 31 3.42 2.31 -4.33
N VAL A 32 4.05 3.36 -4.81
CA VAL A 32 3.60 4.75 -4.62
C VAL A 32 3.56 5.37 -6.01
N ASP A 33 2.39 5.81 -6.42
CA ASP A 33 2.10 6.15 -7.82
C ASP A 33 2.46 4.94 -8.71
N GLN A 34 3.33 5.11 -9.68
CA GLN A 34 3.75 4.04 -10.58
C GLN A 34 5.16 3.54 -10.29
N THR A 35 5.68 3.85 -9.10
CA THR A 35 7.02 3.44 -8.67
C THR A 35 6.93 2.33 -7.65
N LYS A 36 7.64 1.23 -7.91
CA LYS A 36 7.70 0.07 -7.01
C LYS A 36 8.96 0.09 -6.18
N GLN A 37 8.80 -0.23 -4.89
CA GLN A 37 9.91 -0.51 -3.98
C GLN A 37 9.66 -1.86 -3.30
N ILE A 38 10.72 -2.58 -3.02
CA ILE A 38 10.65 -3.80 -2.21
C ILE A 38 11.13 -3.43 -0.82
N LEU A 39 10.26 -3.59 0.17
CA LEU A 39 10.54 -3.24 1.56
C LEU A 39 10.69 -4.51 2.39
N GLY A 40 11.81 -4.62 3.08
CA GLY A 40 12.04 -5.67 4.08
C GLY A 40 11.84 -5.14 5.51
N PRO A 41 12.04 -6.01 6.52
CA PRO A 41 11.85 -5.61 7.92
C PRO A 41 12.65 -4.37 8.30
N GLY A 42 12.00 -3.43 8.98
CA GLY A 42 12.61 -2.17 9.42
C GLY A 42 12.60 -1.08 8.35
N GLU A 43 12.14 -1.37 7.14
CA GLU A 43 12.05 -0.38 6.07
C GLU A 43 10.64 0.20 5.99
N SER A 44 10.54 1.41 5.47
CA SER A 44 9.27 2.12 5.41
C SER A 44 9.11 2.90 4.11
N ALA A 45 7.87 3.23 3.79
CA ALA A 45 7.54 4.12 2.69
C ALA A 45 6.58 5.20 3.19
N HIS A 46 6.79 6.43 2.77
CA HIS A 46 5.88 7.53 3.01
C HIS A 46 5.01 7.75 1.77
N ILE A 47 3.71 7.81 1.99
CA ILE A 47 2.72 8.03 0.94
C ILE A 47 2.07 9.37 1.20
N PRO A 48 2.36 10.39 0.37
CA PRO A 48 1.73 11.70 0.53
C PRO A 48 0.21 11.64 0.37
N THR A 49 -0.46 12.63 0.92
CA THR A 49 -1.93 12.74 0.86
C THR A 49 -2.45 12.55 -0.55
N ASN A 50 -3.46 11.71 -0.68
CA ASN A 50 -4.18 11.45 -1.93
C ASN A 50 -3.35 10.77 -3.03
N ARG A 51 -2.13 10.30 -2.74
CA ARG A 51 -1.35 9.55 -3.73
C ARG A 51 -1.84 8.11 -3.82
N VAL A 52 -1.96 7.62 -5.04
CA VAL A 52 -2.30 6.21 -5.28
C VAL A 52 -1.15 5.33 -4.81
N HIS A 53 -1.48 4.28 -4.09
CA HIS A 53 -0.51 3.31 -3.58
C HIS A 53 -1.14 1.94 -3.44
N GLY A 54 -0.30 0.93 -3.24
CA GLY A 54 -0.74 -0.42 -2.97
C GLY A 54 0.37 -1.21 -2.32
N THR A 55 -0.02 -2.14 -1.45
CA THR A 55 0.90 -3.03 -0.73
C THR A 55 0.54 -4.46 -1.07
N TYR A 56 1.48 -5.21 -1.60
CA TYR A 56 1.27 -6.56 -2.09
C TYR A 56 2.26 -7.51 -1.44
N ASN A 57 1.77 -8.66 -1.00
CA ASN A 57 2.65 -9.73 -0.57
C ASN A 57 2.89 -10.67 -1.75
N ALA A 58 3.94 -10.40 -2.50
CA ALA A 58 4.38 -11.24 -3.62
C ALA A 58 5.38 -12.33 -3.18
N GLY A 59 5.67 -12.42 -1.89
CA GLY A 59 6.55 -13.44 -1.33
C GLY A 59 5.82 -14.72 -0.96
N ASP A 60 6.51 -15.60 -0.27
CA ASP A 60 6.00 -16.92 0.13
C ASP A 60 5.83 -17.04 1.64
N THR A 61 6.07 -15.98 2.39
CA THR A 61 5.83 -15.91 3.84
C THR A 61 4.85 -14.79 4.17
N GLU A 62 4.30 -14.80 5.38
CA GLU A 62 3.42 -13.74 5.84
C GLU A 62 4.15 -12.40 5.88
N LEU A 63 3.48 -11.36 5.43
CA LEU A 63 3.93 -9.97 5.56
C LEU A 63 3.20 -9.34 6.74
N VAL A 64 3.96 -8.75 7.66
CA VAL A 64 3.41 -7.98 8.78
C VAL A 64 3.92 -6.55 8.69
N PHE A 65 3.01 -5.59 8.67
CA PHE A 65 3.37 -4.18 8.60
C PHE A 65 2.41 -3.30 9.37
N LEU A 66 2.90 -2.12 9.75
CA LEU A 66 2.07 -1.06 10.32
C LEU A 66 1.65 -0.12 9.20
N ALA A 67 0.38 0.27 9.21
CA ALA A 67 -0.15 1.31 8.35
C ALA A 67 -0.58 2.47 9.25
N ILE A 68 0.12 3.59 9.13
CA ILE A 68 -0.10 4.76 9.98
C ILE A 68 -0.67 5.87 9.11
N LEU A 69 -1.91 6.24 9.37
CA LEU A 69 -2.63 7.29 8.62
C LEU A 69 -2.79 8.54 9.46
N SER A 70 -2.53 9.69 8.87
CA SER A 70 -2.60 10.97 9.56
C SER A 70 -3.03 12.09 8.59
N PRO A 71 -3.89 13.01 9.02
CA PRO A 71 -4.70 12.95 10.24
C PRO A 71 -5.77 11.85 10.13
N ALA A 72 -6.29 11.40 11.28
CA ALA A 72 -7.32 10.36 11.31
C ALA A 72 -8.68 10.99 10.93
N ILE A 73 -8.96 11.05 9.64
CA ILE A 73 -10.18 11.63 9.09
C ILE A 73 -11.05 10.52 8.55
N PHE A 74 -12.21 10.33 9.15
CA PHE A 74 -13.16 9.29 8.80
C PHE A 74 -14.49 9.86 8.29
N GLU A 75 -14.53 11.14 7.95
CA GLU A 75 -15.69 11.77 7.31
C GLU A 75 -15.53 11.71 5.80
N GLY A 76 -16.59 11.35 5.10
CA GLY A 76 -16.55 11.14 3.67
C GLY A 76 -15.77 9.87 3.30
N PRO A 77 -15.34 9.71 2.06
CA PRO A 77 -14.60 8.52 1.64
C PRO A 77 -13.18 8.57 2.19
N ALA A 78 -12.89 7.71 3.16
CA ALA A 78 -11.55 7.55 3.71
C ALA A 78 -10.61 6.84 2.74
N LEU A 79 -11.16 6.07 1.81
CA LEU A 79 -10.40 5.30 0.82
C LEU A 79 -11.17 5.29 -0.51
N VAL A 80 -10.42 5.48 -1.60
CA VAL A 80 -10.96 5.34 -2.96
C VAL A 80 -10.17 4.27 -3.68
N ASP A 81 -10.83 3.17 -4.03
CA ASP A 81 -10.22 2.07 -4.78
C ASP A 81 -10.06 2.48 -6.24
N VAL A 82 -8.85 2.35 -6.76
CA VAL A 82 -8.54 2.62 -8.17
C VAL A 82 -7.88 1.41 -8.84
N SER A 83 -7.93 0.24 -8.20
CA SER A 83 -7.23 -0.95 -8.68
C SER A 83 -7.70 -1.40 -10.07
N GLU A 84 -8.91 -1.05 -10.46
CA GLU A 84 -9.46 -1.37 -11.78
C GLU A 84 -9.33 -0.23 -12.79
N ASP A 85 -8.77 0.90 -12.37
CA ASP A 85 -8.57 2.06 -13.24
C ASP A 85 -7.20 2.02 -13.91
N ALA A 86 -7.13 2.47 -15.16
CA ALA A 86 -5.84 2.63 -15.82
C ALA A 86 -5.07 3.80 -15.18
N PRO A 87 -3.74 3.72 -15.05
CA PRO A 87 -2.86 2.62 -15.48
C PRO A 87 -2.72 1.49 -14.45
N TRP A 88 -3.32 1.62 -13.27
CA TRP A 88 -3.08 0.69 -12.14
C TRP A 88 -3.65 -0.71 -12.41
N SER A 89 -4.71 -0.81 -13.19
CA SER A 89 -5.35 -2.09 -13.51
C SER A 89 -4.40 -3.08 -14.21
N THR A 90 -3.36 -2.59 -14.87
CA THR A 90 -2.41 -3.44 -15.60
C THR A 90 -0.96 -3.24 -15.17
N LEU A 91 -0.72 -2.36 -14.19
CA LEU A 91 0.64 -1.94 -13.83
C LEU A 91 1.52 -3.09 -13.33
N ARG A 92 0.94 -4.05 -12.61
CA ARG A 92 1.65 -5.21 -12.06
C ARG A 92 1.72 -6.42 -13.01
N ASP A 93 1.08 -6.33 -14.15
CA ASP A 93 0.98 -7.47 -15.10
C ASP A 93 2.26 -7.67 -15.94
N GLU A 94 3.25 -6.86 -15.76
CA GLU A 94 4.52 -6.96 -16.49
C GLU A 94 5.48 -7.99 -15.92
#